data_c54203ba6503dad1a6ef0ba24c4e7b7d
#
_entry.id   c54203ba6503dad1a6ef0ba24c4e7b7d
#
_cell.length_a   1.000
_cell.length_b   1.000
_cell.length_c   1.000
_cell.angle_alpha   90.00
_cell.angle_beta   90.00
_cell.angle_gamma   90.00
#
_symmetry.space_group_name_H-M   'P 1'
#
loop_
_entity.id
_entity.type
_entity.pdbx_description
1 polymer ?
#
loop_
_entity_poly.entity_id
_entity_poly.type
_entity_poly.pdbx_seq_one_letter_code
_entity_poly.pdbx_strand_id
1 'polypeptide(L)'
;MIEKIDGFEIYENKQSPRIINIDIGDEILNKLIFPFNKFDITALEYKPFTRFTIAKSLDDLSNNKLSKLINKIIRDRNTGCFIIKPKNLISKIDDSFLVKLSTAVAHLIGNPNHDAMAGKYYARFHVKHEDKSDSYLRKAYKNMDLHTDGTYVKEKTDWLLMSKIEEKNVEGGETAMLHLDDWEPVSYTHLRAHETLP
;
A
#
# COMPACT_ATOMS: atom_id res chain seq x y z
N MET A 1 -21.92 -7.59 2.71
CA MET A 1 -21.39 -8.82 3.37
C MET A 1 -19.97 -9.05 2.83
N ILE A 2 -18.96 -9.06 3.70
CA ILE A 2 -17.56 -9.29 3.30
C ILE A 2 -17.40 -10.78 3.00
N GLU A 3 -16.83 -11.11 1.83
CA GLU A 3 -16.60 -12.50 1.43
C GLU A 3 -15.58 -13.17 2.34
N LYS A 4 -15.86 -14.37 2.81
CA LYS A 4 -14.93 -15.17 3.61
C LYS A 4 -13.91 -15.83 2.69
N ILE A 5 -12.62 -15.66 3.02
CA ILE A 5 -11.49 -16.31 2.36
C ILE A 5 -10.73 -17.13 3.40
N ASP A 6 -10.58 -18.41 3.17
CA ASP A 6 -9.89 -19.29 4.12
C ASP A 6 -8.43 -18.86 4.29
N GLY A 7 -7.99 -18.78 5.54
CA GLY A 7 -6.65 -18.32 5.89
C GLY A 7 -6.47 -16.79 5.93
N PHE A 8 -7.54 -16.01 5.64
CA PHE A 8 -7.54 -14.56 5.73
C PHE A 8 -8.68 -14.10 6.64
N GLU A 9 -8.37 -13.19 7.55
CA GLU A 9 -9.37 -12.53 8.40
C GLU A 9 -9.67 -11.15 7.82
N ILE A 10 -10.92 -10.92 7.40
CA ILE A 10 -11.32 -9.72 6.67
C ILE A 10 -12.40 -9.00 7.46
N TYR A 11 -12.17 -7.73 7.77
CA TYR A 11 -13.08 -6.94 8.60
C TYR A 11 -12.96 -5.44 8.31
N GLU A 12 -14.02 -4.70 8.63
CA GLU A 12 -14.02 -3.24 8.53
C GLU A 12 -13.09 -2.61 9.58
N ASN A 13 -12.38 -1.56 9.19
CA ASN A 13 -11.52 -0.84 10.12
C ASN A 13 -12.37 -0.06 11.15
N LYS A 14 -11.93 -0.05 12.41
CA LYS A 14 -12.65 0.62 13.49
C LYS A 14 -12.73 2.14 13.34
N GLN A 15 -11.77 2.75 12.65
CA GLN A 15 -11.71 4.21 12.45
C GLN A 15 -12.52 4.67 11.25
N SER A 16 -12.67 3.81 10.23
CA SER A 16 -13.42 4.16 9.03
C SER A 16 -13.98 2.91 8.32
N PRO A 17 -15.26 2.88 7.98
CA PRO A 17 -15.85 1.78 7.21
C PRO A 17 -15.33 1.75 5.75
N ARG A 18 -14.67 2.81 5.30
CA ARG A 18 -14.06 2.88 3.97
C ARG A 18 -12.78 2.07 3.85
N ILE A 19 -12.21 1.63 4.97
CA ILE A 19 -10.98 0.86 5.05
C ILE A 19 -11.30 -0.59 5.41
N ILE A 20 -10.85 -1.52 4.61
CA ILE A 20 -10.97 -2.95 4.88
C ILE A 20 -9.64 -3.52 5.36
N ASN A 21 -9.63 -4.13 6.53
CA ASN A 21 -8.47 -4.85 7.04
C ASN A 21 -8.46 -6.29 6.51
N ILE A 22 -7.27 -6.77 6.15
CA ILE A 22 -7.02 -8.13 5.67
C ILE A 22 -5.82 -8.67 6.43
N ASP A 23 -6.06 -9.50 7.42
CA ASP A 23 -5.00 -10.15 8.19
C ASP A 23 -4.70 -11.53 7.58
N ILE A 24 -3.44 -11.75 7.21
CA ILE A 24 -2.98 -13.01 6.62
C ILE A 24 -2.62 -13.97 7.74
N GLY A 25 -3.32 -15.10 7.80
CA GLY A 25 -3.08 -16.14 8.81
C GLY A 25 -1.73 -16.84 8.66
N ASP A 26 -1.22 -17.36 9.77
CA ASP A 26 0.12 -17.99 9.85
C ASP A 26 0.27 -19.17 8.90
N GLU A 27 -0.80 -19.91 8.64
CA GLU A 27 -0.77 -21.03 7.68
C GLU A 27 -0.45 -20.55 6.27
N ILE A 28 -1.09 -19.47 5.83
CA ILE A 28 -0.83 -18.85 4.52
C ILE A 28 0.59 -18.32 4.45
N LEU A 29 1.03 -17.60 5.50
CA LEU A 29 2.39 -17.05 5.58
C LEU A 29 3.45 -18.16 5.49
N ASN A 30 3.27 -19.26 6.21
CA ASN A 30 4.19 -20.39 6.13
C ASN A 30 4.23 -21.05 4.73
N LYS A 31 3.09 -21.15 4.05
CA LYS A 31 3.03 -21.64 2.66
C LYS A 31 3.71 -20.71 1.66
N LEU A 32 3.76 -19.41 1.93
CA LEU A 32 4.43 -18.42 1.07
C LEU A 32 5.95 -18.41 1.21
N ILE A 33 6.51 -18.88 2.32
CA ILE A 33 7.96 -18.87 2.55
C ILE A 33 8.71 -19.55 1.40
N PHE A 34 8.31 -20.75 1.03
CA PHE A 34 9.00 -21.52 -0.01
C PHE A 34 8.94 -20.84 -1.40
N PRO A 35 7.78 -20.45 -1.96
CA PRO A 35 7.73 -19.78 -3.25
C PRO A 35 8.43 -18.41 -3.25
N PHE A 36 8.40 -17.67 -2.13
CA PHE A 36 9.07 -16.38 -2.03
C PHE A 36 10.60 -16.53 -1.95
N ASN A 37 11.10 -17.58 -1.31
CA ASN A 37 12.53 -17.84 -1.22
C ASN A 37 13.16 -18.37 -2.51
N LYS A 38 12.37 -18.72 -3.52
CA LYS A 38 12.89 -19.06 -4.86
C LYS A 38 13.54 -17.88 -5.57
N PHE A 39 13.19 -16.66 -5.18
CA PHE A 39 13.66 -15.44 -5.81
C PHE A 39 14.28 -14.51 -4.78
N ASP A 40 15.44 -13.97 -5.08
CA ASP A 40 15.98 -12.83 -4.36
C ASP A 40 15.31 -11.52 -4.83
N ILE A 41 15.54 -10.44 -4.10
CA ILE A 41 14.97 -9.12 -4.44
C ILE A 41 15.51 -8.62 -5.79
N THR A 42 16.78 -8.91 -6.11
CA THR A 42 17.38 -8.55 -7.38
C THR A 42 16.66 -9.21 -8.55
N ALA A 43 16.26 -10.49 -8.39
CA ALA A 43 15.47 -11.17 -9.42
C ALA A 43 14.11 -10.47 -9.66
N LEU A 44 13.46 -9.96 -8.60
CA LEU A 44 12.21 -9.20 -8.74
C LEU A 44 12.42 -7.86 -9.44
N GLU A 45 13.57 -7.23 -9.27
CA GLU A 45 13.89 -5.95 -9.91
C GLU A 45 14.11 -6.12 -11.43
N TYR A 46 14.85 -7.10 -11.84
CA TYR A 46 15.32 -7.25 -13.23
C TYR A 46 14.56 -8.30 -14.06
N LYS A 47 13.79 -9.19 -13.43
CA LYS A 47 13.03 -10.25 -14.11
C LYS A 47 11.54 -10.10 -13.83
N PRO A 48 10.79 -9.29 -14.60
CA PRO A 48 9.39 -8.98 -14.32
C PRO A 48 8.49 -10.21 -14.08
N PHE A 49 8.72 -11.30 -14.78
CA PHE A 49 7.96 -12.55 -14.60
C PHE A 49 8.00 -13.12 -13.18
N THR A 50 9.10 -12.88 -12.45
CA THR A 50 9.21 -13.36 -11.06
C THR A 50 8.20 -12.68 -10.15
N ARG A 51 7.87 -11.42 -10.41
CA ARG A 51 6.87 -10.64 -9.66
C ARG A 51 5.47 -11.23 -9.84
N PHE A 52 5.10 -11.57 -11.07
CA PHE A 52 3.84 -12.25 -11.35
C PHE A 52 3.78 -13.65 -10.74
N THR A 53 4.91 -14.35 -10.69
CA THR A 53 5.00 -15.68 -10.06
C THR A 53 4.70 -15.62 -8.57
N ILE A 54 5.29 -14.66 -7.83
CA ILE A 54 5.00 -14.53 -6.40
C ILE A 54 3.58 -14.02 -6.14
N ALA A 55 3.05 -13.13 -6.99
CA ALA A 55 1.67 -12.69 -6.91
C ALA A 55 0.70 -13.85 -7.12
N LYS A 56 0.95 -14.66 -8.15
CA LYS A 56 0.16 -15.88 -8.38
C LYS A 56 0.23 -16.83 -7.19
N SER A 57 1.41 -17.03 -6.60
CA SER A 57 1.55 -17.89 -5.42
C SER A 57 0.71 -17.43 -4.24
N LEU A 58 0.58 -16.11 -4.03
CA LEU A 58 -0.30 -15.54 -3.01
C LEU A 58 -1.78 -15.74 -3.34
N ASP A 59 -2.17 -15.49 -4.59
CA ASP A 59 -3.59 -15.56 -5.00
C ASP A 59 -4.10 -17.00 -5.04
N ASP A 60 -3.28 -17.94 -5.48
CA ASP A 60 -3.62 -19.38 -5.51
C ASP A 60 -3.98 -19.91 -4.09
N LEU A 61 -3.32 -19.43 -3.04
CA LEU A 61 -3.63 -19.79 -1.65
C LEU A 61 -4.99 -19.29 -1.18
N SER A 62 -5.55 -18.31 -1.86
CA SER A 62 -6.91 -17.81 -1.65
C SER A 62 -7.94 -18.36 -2.64
N ASN A 63 -7.57 -19.33 -3.48
CA ASN A 63 -8.36 -19.79 -4.62
C ASN A 63 -8.75 -18.66 -5.58
N ASN A 64 -7.83 -17.75 -5.86
CA ASN A 64 -8.00 -16.54 -6.69
C ASN A 64 -9.12 -15.60 -6.20
N LYS A 65 -9.35 -15.56 -4.90
CA LYS A 65 -10.35 -14.68 -4.28
C LYS A 65 -9.75 -13.39 -3.77
N LEU A 66 -8.47 -13.41 -3.34
CA LEU A 66 -7.81 -12.24 -2.77
C LEU A 66 -7.69 -11.11 -3.80
N SER A 67 -7.25 -11.41 -5.01
CA SER A 67 -7.16 -10.43 -6.10
C SER A 67 -8.51 -9.81 -6.43
N LYS A 68 -9.58 -10.62 -6.49
CA LYS A 68 -10.94 -10.16 -6.73
C LYS A 68 -11.42 -9.24 -5.61
N LEU A 69 -11.18 -9.62 -4.35
CA LEU A 69 -11.56 -8.84 -3.18
C LEU A 69 -10.85 -7.48 -3.18
N ILE A 70 -9.52 -7.47 -3.31
CA ILE A 70 -8.73 -6.24 -3.33
C ILE A 70 -9.20 -5.31 -4.45
N ASN A 71 -9.36 -5.84 -5.67
CA ASN A 71 -9.82 -5.07 -6.80
C ASN A 71 -11.25 -4.52 -6.60
N LYS A 72 -12.13 -5.25 -5.93
CA LYS A 72 -13.45 -4.75 -5.55
C LYS A 72 -13.34 -3.60 -4.54
N ILE A 73 -12.56 -3.77 -3.46
CA ILE A 73 -12.40 -2.75 -2.41
C ILE A 73 -11.91 -1.43 -2.98
N ILE A 74 -10.85 -1.45 -3.79
CA ILE A 74 -10.22 -0.22 -4.28
C ILE A 74 -11.04 0.48 -5.38
N ARG A 75 -12.02 -0.19 -5.99
CA ARG A 75 -12.87 0.38 -7.04
C ARG A 75 -14.30 0.70 -6.56
N ASP A 76 -14.65 0.30 -5.35
CA ASP A 76 -15.94 0.66 -4.76
C ASP A 76 -15.84 2.03 -4.11
N ARG A 77 -16.71 2.96 -4.50
CA ARG A 77 -16.75 4.33 -3.96
C ARG A 77 -17.06 4.37 -2.46
N ASN A 78 -17.70 3.36 -1.92
CA ASN A 78 -17.99 3.29 -0.48
C ASN A 78 -16.80 2.83 0.36
N THR A 79 -15.80 2.20 -0.26
CA THR A 79 -14.56 1.78 0.38
C THR A 79 -13.38 2.53 -0.23
N GLY A 80 -12.52 1.91 -1.00
CA GLY A 80 -11.41 2.55 -1.72
C GLY A 80 -10.04 2.29 -1.11
N CYS A 81 -9.96 1.78 0.11
CA CYS A 81 -8.71 1.50 0.80
C CYS A 81 -8.71 0.14 1.51
N PHE A 82 -7.56 -0.51 1.56
CA PHE A 82 -7.35 -1.69 2.38
C PHE A 82 -6.03 -1.62 3.15
N ILE A 83 -5.98 -2.34 4.27
CA ILE A 83 -4.74 -2.60 5.03
C ILE A 83 -4.54 -4.10 5.03
N ILE A 84 -3.44 -4.57 4.47
CA ILE A 84 -3.08 -5.99 4.47
C ILE A 84 -1.79 -6.20 5.27
N LYS A 85 -1.81 -7.18 6.17
CA LYS A 85 -0.66 -7.45 7.03
C LYS A 85 -0.62 -8.91 7.48
N PRO A 86 0.55 -9.45 7.88
CA PRO A 86 0.62 -10.67 8.68
C PRO A 86 -0.21 -10.53 9.95
N LYS A 87 -1.00 -11.56 10.30
CA LYS A 87 -1.74 -11.60 11.57
C LYS A 87 -0.76 -11.64 12.75
N ASN A 88 0.29 -12.45 12.61
CA ASN A 88 1.39 -12.54 13.57
C ASN A 88 2.73 -12.40 12.83
N LEU A 89 3.69 -11.75 13.48
CA LEU A 89 5.06 -11.73 12.98
C LEU A 89 5.75 -13.01 13.44
N ILE A 90 5.81 -13.99 12.55
CA ILE A 90 6.58 -15.23 12.78
C ILE A 90 8.06 -15.00 12.46
N SER A 91 8.96 -15.70 13.16
CA SER A 91 10.42 -15.51 13.07
C SER A 91 11.04 -15.64 11.67
N LYS A 92 10.29 -16.21 10.73
CA LYS A 92 10.70 -16.40 9.34
C LYS A 92 10.32 -15.23 8.41
N ILE A 93 9.61 -14.23 8.92
CA ILE A 93 9.26 -13.02 8.19
C ILE A 93 10.32 -11.98 8.45
N ASP A 94 11.17 -11.77 7.46
CA ASP A 94 12.19 -10.72 7.44
C ASP A 94 11.78 -9.59 6.48
N ASP A 95 12.60 -8.56 6.38
CA ASP A 95 12.39 -7.43 5.47
C ASP A 95 12.25 -7.89 4.02
N SER A 96 13.03 -8.90 3.62
CA SER A 96 12.97 -9.46 2.27
C SER A 96 11.61 -10.09 1.99
N PHE A 97 11.06 -10.83 2.95
CA PHE A 97 9.72 -11.40 2.83
C PHE A 97 8.66 -10.30 2.70
N LEU A 98 8.73 -9.24 3.53
CA LEU A 98 7.77 -8.14 3.49
C LEU A 98 7.81 -7.37 2.17
N VAL A 99 9.00 -7.13 1.61
CA VAL A 99 9.14 -6.53 0.26
C VAL A 99 8.53 -7.43 -0.82
N LYS A 100 8.72 -8.73 -0.73
CA LYS A 100 8.12 -9.70 -1.66
C LYS A 100 6.61 -9.76 -1.52
N LEU A 101 6.09 -9.73 -0.29
CA LEU A 101 4.66 -9.67 -0.01
C LEU A 101 4.03 -8.41 -0.60
N SER A 102 4.64 -7.26 -0.36
CA SER A 102 4.22 -5.98 -0.95
C SER A 102 4.22 -6.02 -2.48
N THR A 103 5.28 -6.59 -3.08
CA THR A 103 5.37 -6.78 -4.53
C THR A 103 4.26 -7.69 -5.05
N ALA A 104 3.99 -8.80 -4.36
CA ALA A 104 2.92 -9.72 -4.72
C ALA A 104 1.56 -9.02 -4.69
N VAL A 105 1.25 -8.30 -3.62
CA VAL A 105 0.00 -7.53 -3.48
C VAL A 105 -0.16 -6.50 -4.58
N ALA A 106 0.90 -5.72 -4.91
CA ALA A 106 0.85 -4.75 -5.99
C ALA A 106 0.48 -5.41 -7.34
N HIS A 107 1.04 -6.59 -7.63
CA HIS A 107 0.78 -7.31 -8.87
C HIS A 107 -0.57 -8.07 -8.91
N LEU A 108 -1.29 -8.16 -7.80
CA LEU A 108 -2.71 -8.57 -7.79
C LEU A 108 -3.63 -7.45 -8.29
N ILE A 109 -3.18 -6.20 -8.24
CA ILE A 109 -3.95 -5.02 -8.63
C ILE A 109 -3.67 -4.65 -10.09
N GLY A 110 -2.39 -4.62 -10.45
CA GLY A 110 -1.93 -4.22 -11.77
C GLY A 110 -0.42 -4.22 -11.92
N ASN A 111 0.07 -3.56 -12.95
CA ASN A 111 1.51 -3.38 -13.17
C ASN A 111 1.96 -2.10 -12.45
N PRO A 112 2.90 -2.18 -11.51
CA PRO A 112 3.48 -0.99 -10.90
C PRO A 112 4.21 -0.13 -11.95
N ASN A 113 4.05 1.18 -11.82
CA ASN A 113 4.82 2.14 -12.59
C ASN A 113 6.31 2.05 -12.22
N HIS A 114 7.16 2.31 -13.20
CA HIS A 114 8.59 2.47 -12.95
C HIS A 114 8.82 3.79 -12.24
N ASP A 115 9.43 3.76 -11.08
CA ASP A 115 9.87 4.97 -10.37
C ASP A 115 11.20 5.44 -10.96
N ALA A 116 11.17 6.54 -11.72
CA ALA A 116 12.35 7.08 -12.36
C ALA A 116 13.39 7.59 -11.35
N MET A 117 12.98 8.04 -10.16
CA MET A 117 13.89 8.51 -9.11
C MET A 117 14.64 7.36 -8.43
N ALA A 118 13.92 6.26 -8.16
CA ALA A 118 14.51 5.07 -7.55
C ALA A 118 15.15 4.13 -8.58
N GLY A 119 14.85 4.29 -9.88
CA GLY A 119 15.30 3.42 -10.95
C GLY A 119 14.72 2.01 -10.90
N LYS A 120 13.57 1.83 -10.21
CA LYS A 120 12.94 0.55 -9.93
C LYS A 120 11.42 0.67 -9.99
N TYR A 121 10.72 -0.45 -9.84
CA TYR A 121 9.26 -0.48 -9.73
C TYR A 121 8.73 -0.15 -8.33
N TYR A 122 9.60 0.18 -7.39
CA TYR A 122 9.28 0.63 -6.03
C TYR A 122 10.35 1.58 -5.52
N ALA A 123 9.96 2.49 -4.62
CA ALA A 123 10.87 3.37 -3.89
C ALA A 123 11.03 2.88 -2.44
N ARG A 124 12.22 3.05 -1.87
CA ARG A 124 12.48 2.83 -0.44
C ARG A 124 12.77 4.16 0.23
N PHE A 125 12.04 4.42 1.29
CA PHE A 125 12.22 5.60 2.12
C PHE A 125 12.79 5.18 3.48
N HIS A 126 13.82 5.89 3.91
CA HIS A 126 14.39 5.74 5.24
C HIS A 126 14.42 7.10 5.91
N VAL A 127 14.07 7.14 7.20
CA VAL A 127 14.28 8.34 8.02
C VAL A 127 15.78 8.50 8.24
N LYS A 128 16.33 9.62 7.76
CA LYS A 128 17.72 10.03 8.00
C LYS A 128 17.72 11.20 8.96
N HIS A 129 18.23 10.99 10.17
CA HIS A 129 18.26 12.01 11.20
C HIS A 129 19.24 13.16 10.91
N GLU A 130 20.16 12.98 9.95
CA GLU A 130 21.21 13.93 9.59
C GLU A 130 20.83 14.86 8.42
N ASP A 131 19.70 14.63 7.77
CA ASP A 131 19.31 15.42 6.61
C ASP A 131 18.74 16.78 7.04
N LYS A 132 19.54 17.83 6.86
CA LYS A 132 19.18 19.23 7.12
C LYS A 132 18.55 19.92 5.91
N SER A 133 18.30 19.20 4.81
CA SER A 133 17.71 19.81 3.61
C SER A 133 16.26 20.20 3.84
N ASP A 134 15.85 21.35 3.30
CA ASP A 134 14.45 21.81 3.30
C ASP A 134 13.56 21.09 2.26
N SER A 135 14.08 20.04 1.62
CA SER A 135 13.30 19.26 0.66
C SER A 135 12.04 18.67 1.31
N TYR A 136 10.90 18.92 0.69
CA TYR A 136 9.59 18.44 1.12
C TYR A 136 9.56 16.91 1.41
N LEU A 137 10.24 16.12 0.60
CA LEU A 137 10.33 14.65 0.74
C LEU A 137 11.24 14.18 1.88
N ARG A 138 11.95 15.10 2.57
CA ARG A 138 12.94 14.78 3.58
C ARG A 138 12.62 15.33 4.97
N LYS A 139 11.41 15.86 5.15
CA LYS A 139 10.96 16.44 6.44
C LYS A 139 10.44 15.34 7.36
N ALA A 140 11.34 14.51 7.88
CA ALA A 140 11.00 13.39 8.76
C ALA A 140 10.25 13.79 10.05
N TYR A 141 10.34 15.06 10.46
CA TYR A 141 9.80 15.55 11.73
C TYR A 141 8.68 16.59 11.59
N LYS A 142 8.18 16.79 10.38
CA LYS A 142 7.08 17.73 10.11
C LYS A 142 5.88 16.97 9.57
N ASN A 143 4.70 17.41 9.98
CA ASN A 143 3.48 16.92 9.36
C ASN A 143 3.49 17.25 7.86
N MET A 144 3.08 16.31 7.07
CA MET A 144 2.85 16.50 5.64
C MET A 144 1.38 16.85 5.45
N ASP A 145 1.13 17.95 4.75
CA ASP A 145 -0.24 18.35 4.43
C ASP A 145 -0.95 17.32 3.54
N LEU A 146 -2.26 17.25 3.64
CA LEU A 146 -3.06 16.40 2.76
C LEU A 146 -2.81 16.79 1.30
N HIS A 147 -2.45 15.84 0.49
CA HIS A 147 -2.13 16.01 -0.92
C HIS A 147 -2.50 14.75 -1.72
N THR A 148 -2.47 14.87 -3.02
CA THR A 148 -2.60 13.73 -3.94
C THR A 148 -1.25 13.44 -4.57
N ASP A 149 -0.84 12.17 -4.58
CA ASP A 149 0.38 11.77 -5.26
C ASP A 149 0.22 11.71 -6.79
N GLY A 150 1.35 11.86 -7.49
CA GLY A 150 1.39 11.70 -8.95
C GLY A 150 0.72 12.81 -9.75
N THR A 151 0.43 13.99 -9.15
CA THR A 151 -0.27 15.09 -9.83
C THR A 151 0.54 15.71 -10.97
N TYR A 152 1.87 15.74 -10.84
CA TYR A 152 2.77 16.40 -11.77
C TYR A 152 3.54 15.46 -12.69
N VAL A 153 3.24 14.15 -12.67
CA VAL A 153 3.90 13.18 -13.53
C VAL A 153 3.09 12.93 -14.81
N LYS A 154 3.81 12.59 -15.90
CA LYS A 154 3.17 12.32 -17.19
C LYS A 154 2.23 11.12 -17.13
N GLU A 155 2.64 10.07 -16.44
CA GLU A 155 1.86 8.86 -16.22
C GLU A 155 1.27 8.91 -14.82
N LYS A 156 -0.02 9.20 -14.72
CA LYS A 156 -0.71 9.27 -13.42
C LYS A 156 -0.79 7.89 -12.79
N THR A 157 -0.67 7.87 -11.48
CA THR A 157 -0.85 6.67 -10.66
C THR A 157 -2.32 6.54 -10.28
N ASP A 158 -2.96 5.42 -10.62
CA ASP A 158 -4.34 5.15 -10.20
C ASP A 158 -4.43 4.74 -8.73
N TRP A 159 -3.42 4.00 -8.26
CA TRP A 159 -3.38 3.42 -6.90
C TRP A 159 -1.99 3.57 -6.30
N LEU A 160 -1.92 3.92 -5.04
CA LEU A 160 -0.67 3.94 -4.26
C LEU A 160 -0.68 2.81 -3.24
N LEU A 161 0.34 1.96 -3.28
CA LEU A 161 0.59 0.95 -2.23
C LEU A 161 1.79 1.38 -1.40
N MET A 162 1.55 1.68 -0.13
CA MET A 162 2.61 1.95 0.84
C MET A 162 2.81 0.74 1.74
N SER A 163 4.07 0.42 2.04
CA SER A 163 4.43 -0.70 2.90
C SER A 163 5.38 -0.27 4.00
N LYS A 164 4.99 -0.49 5.24
CA LYS A 164 5.86 -0.32 6.41
C LYS A 164 6.65 -1.61 6.61
N ILE A 165 7.96 -1.53 6.51
CA ILE A 165 8.87 -2.67 6.67
C ILE A 165 9.41 -2.71 8.09
N GLU A 166 9.83 -1.58 8.64
CA GLU A 166 10.40 -1.47 9.97
C GLU A 166 9.92 -0.21 10.66
N GLU A 167 9.69 -0.31 11.96
CA GLU A 167 9.38 0.82 12.84
C GLU A 167 10.06 0.60 14.19
N LYS A 168 10.90 1.56 14.59
CA LYS A 168 11.57 1.54 15.90
C LYS A 168 11.54 2.93 16.50
N ASN A 169 11.05 3.03 17.73
CA ASN A 169 11.05 4.26 18.54
C ASN A 169 10.43 5.46 17.81
N VAL A 170 9.29 5.24 17.13
CA VAL A 170 8.58 6.26 16.37
C VAL A 170 7.36 6.70 17.17
N GLU A 171 7.23 8.01 17.39
CA GLU A 171 6.00 8.65 17.85
C GLU A 171 5.44 9.46 16.70
N GLY A 172 4.17 9.27 16.36
CA GLY A 172 3.56 9.85 15.17
C GLY A 172 3.89 9.07 13.89
N GLY A 173 3.81 9.72 12.74
CA GLY A 173 4.09 9.10 11.43
C GLY A 173 2.94 8.26 10.91
N GLU A 174 1.73 8.46 11.44
CA GLU A 174 0.51 7.85 10.92
C GLU A 174 0.21 8.39 9.52
N THR A 175 -0.32 7.53 8.67
CA THR A 175 -0.87 7.94 7.38
C THR A 175 -2.31 8.37 7.57
N ALA A 176 -2.58 9.66 7.35
CA ALA A 176 -3.93 10.20 7.31
C ALA A 176 -4.48 10.13 5.87
N MET A 177 -5.71 9.65 5.72
CA MET A 177 -6.40 9.59 4.43
C MET A 177 -7.76 10.25 4.56
N LEU A 178 -8.12 11.09 3.57
CA LEU A 178 -9.42 11.72 3.45
C LEU A 178 -10.07 11.31 2.13
N HIS A 179 -11.27 10.76 2.21
CA HIS A 179 -12.05 10.45 1.02
C HIS A 179 -12.70 11.73 0.47
N LEU A 180 -12.70 11.90 -0.85
CA LEU A 180 -13.25 13.10 -1.50
C LEU A 180 -14.72 13.35 -1.14
N ASP A 181 -15.53 12.31 -1.02
CA ASP A 181 -16.94 12.46 -0.64
C ASP A 181 -17.11 13.01 0.78
N ASP A 182 -16.13 12.78 1.65
CA ASP A 182 -16.14 13.29 3.02
C ASP A 182 -15.58 14.72 3.10
N TRP A 183 -14.90 15.17 2.05
CA TRP A 183 -14.31 16.52 1.95
C TRP A 183 -15.22 17.56 1.27
N GLU A 184 -16.17 17.16 0.47
CA GLU A 184 -17.04 18.04 -0.33
C GLU A 184 -17.72 19.18 0.48
N PRO A 185 -18.21 18.99 1.71
CA PRO A 185 -18.88 20.06 2.45
C PRO A 185 -17.99 21.29 2.72
N VAL A 186 -16.66 21.08 2.79
CA VAL A 186 -15.71 22.16 3.10
C VAL A 186 -15.22 22.86 1.84
N SER A 187 -15.08 22.16 0.72
CA SER A 187 -14.61 22.73 -0.54
C SER A 187 -15.60 23.71 -1.18
N TYR A 188 -16.89 23.45 -1.06
CA TYR A 188 -17.95 24.34 -1.60
C TYR A 188 -17.98 25.70 -0.93
N THR A 189 -17.66 25.79 0.36
CA THR A 189 -17.62 27.06 1.07
C THR A 189 -16.36 27.87 0.78
N HIS A 190 -15.25 27.23 0.44
CA HIS A 190 -13.98 27.91 0.14
C HIS A 190 -13.88 28.37 -1.33
N LEU A 191 -14.36 27.56 -2.27
CA LEU A 191 -14.33 27.93 -3.71
C LEU A 191 -15.24 29.12 -4.01
N ARG A 192 -16.41 29.24 -3.35
CA ARG A 192 -17.30 30.39 -3.51
C ARG A 192 -16.73 31.71 -2.95
N ALA A 193 -15.83 31.65 -1.98
CA ALA A 193 -15.19 32.86 -1.43
C ALA A 193 -14.17 33.49 -2.40
N HIS A 194 -13.63 32.72 -3.34
CA HIS A 194 -12.68 33.21 -4.34
C HIS A 194 -13.32 33.67 -5.65
N GLU A 195 -14.58 33.29 -5.92
CA GLU A 195 -15.30 33.73 -7.14
C GLU A 195 -16.00 35.10 -7.02
N THR A 196 -15.94 35.73 -5.86
CA THR A 196 -16.62 37.02 -5.61
C THR A 196 -15.69 38.22 -5.53
N LEU A 197 -14.51 38.19 -6.07
CA LEU A 197 -13.67 39.39 -6.24
C LEU A 197 -13.77 39.88 -7.71
N PRO A 198 -14.22 41.13 -7.90
CA PRO A 198 -14.38 41.75 -9.21
C PRO A 198 -13.04 42.01 -9.89
#